data_7ee0e366f0b9c383e2042d38da155d12
#
_entry.id   7ee0e366f0b9c383e2042d38da155d12
#
_cell.length_a   1.000
_cell.length_b   1.000
_cell.length_c   1.000
_cell.angle_alpha   90.00
_cell.angle_beta   90.00
_cell.angle_gamma   90.00
#
_symmetry.space_group_name_H-M   'P 1'
#
loop_
_entity.id
_entity.type
_entity.pdbx_description
1 polymer ?
#
loop_
_entity_poly.entity_id
_entity_poly.type
_entity_poly.pdbx_seq_one_letter_code
_entity_poly.pdbx_strand_id
1 'polypeptide(L)'
;MYLAGTDPYDHDESTTSSLGSTFVINKLTNRIVAEYTGRPETANQYYENVRRLLKFYNAKCLYENERKGLFQYLEHKHETYLLADQPEIIKDVIQHSKVQRQKGMHMSKPLKMYGEELIKMWLLEPYENEGLLNLHKIRSVPLLKELISYNEVGNFDRVMAFMMIVYHLEEVKKIKVEKEKKVTTIYDQGFWDKSLFSKRKRPF
;
A
#
# COMPACT_ATOMS: atom_id res chain seq x y z
N MET A 1 7.12 0.49 -10.25
CA MET A 1 6.32 -0.68 -10.66
C MET A 1 5.98 -1.59 -9.49
N TYR A 2 6.79 -1.61 -8.44
CA TYR A 2 6.57 -2.41 -7.24
C TYR A 2 6.11 -1.54 -6.07
N LEU A 3 5.23 -2.10 -5.23
CA LEU A 3 4.78 -1.53 -3.97
C LEU A 3 5.12 -2.50 -2.86
N ALA A 4 5.31 -1.98 -1.66
CA ALA A 4 5.55 -2.79 -0.48
C ALA A 4 4.60 -2.39 0.66
N GLY A 5 4.38 -3.33 1.56
CA GLY A 5 3.70 -3.13 2.82
C GLY A 5 4.48 -3.81 3.93
N THR A 6 4.61 -3.17 5.07
CA THR A 6 5.31 -3.75 6.22
C THR A 6 4.62 -3.42 7.53
N ASP A 7 4.63 -4.41 8.39
CA ASP A 7 4.32 -4.32 9.80
C ASP A 7 5.62 -4.58 10.57
N PRO A 8 6.32 -3.53 11.02
CA PRO A 8 7.59 -3.67 11.71
C PRO A 8 7.40 -3.89 13.21
N TYR A 9 8.34 -4.61 13.84
CA TYR A 9 8.47 -4.62 15.30
C TYR A 9 9.60 -3.69 15.76
N ASP A 10 9.50 -3.15 16.98
CA ASP A 10 10.46 -2.14 17.48
C ASP A 10 11.21 -2.56 18.75
N HIS A 11 10.87 -3.68 19.37
CA HIS A 11 11.48 -4.08 20.64
C HIS A 11 12.30 -5.35 20.53
N ASP A 12 13.58 -5.27 20.84
CA ASP A 12 14.49 -6.40 20.89
C ASP A 12 14.15 -7.34 22.06
N GLU A 13 13.70 -6.80 23.19
CA GLU A 13 13.47 -7.52 24.45
C GLU A 13 12.00 -7.89 24.73
N SER A 14 11.09 -7.82 23.75
CA SER A 14 9.70 -8.16 24.04
C SER A 14 9.53 -9.67 24.26
N THR A 15 8.78 -10.04 25.28
CA THR A 15 8.35 -11.42 25.55
C THR A 15 7.32 -11.93 24.53
N THR A 16 6.85 -11.06 23.63
CA THR A 16 5.88 -11.42 22.59
C THR A 16 6.57 -12.03 21.39
N SER A 17 5.94 -13.03 20.79
CA SER A 17 6.38 -13.70 19.56
C SER A 17 6.12 -12.87 18.30
N SER A 18 5.93 -11.54 18.41
CA SER A 18 5.67 -10.67 17.27
C SER A 18 6.86 -10.66 16.32
N LEU A 19 6.58 -10.88 15.05
CA LEU A 19 7.55 -10.88 13.96
C LEU A 19 7.41 -9.55 13.20
N GLY A 20 8.50 -9.11 12.58
CA GLY A 20 8.35 -8.12 11.53
C GLY A 20 7.98 -8.83 10.22
N SER A 21 7.05 -8.27 9.47
CA SER A 21 6.65 -8.82 8.18
C SER A 21 6.64 -7.75 7.10
N THR A 22 7.14 -8.11 5.92
CA THR A 22 7.21 -7.22 4.75
C THR A 22 6.90 -8.01 3.49
N PHE A 23 5.98 -7.49 2.70
CA PHE A 23 5.68 -8.03 1.37
C PHE A 23 5.99 -7.01 0.29
N VAL A 24 6.36 -7.50 -0.89
CA VAL A 24 6.50 -6.69 -2.10
C VAL A 24 5.57 -7.26 -3.17
N ILE A 25 4.80 -6.40 -3.82
CA ILE A 25 3.87 -6.76 -4.89
C ILE A 25 4.20 -6.02 -6.19
N ASN A 26 4.06 -6.72 -7.31
CA ASN A 26 4.04 -6.08 -8.61
C ASN A 26 2.62 -5.57 -8.89
N LYS A 27 2.46 -4.24 -8.95
CA LYS A 27 1.15 -3.59 -9.11
C LYS A 27 0.48 -3.83 -10.48
N LEU A 28 1.21 -4.32 -11.49
CA LEU A 28 0.63 -4.60 -12.81
C LEU A 28 0.04 -6.01 -12.88
N THR A 29 0.68 -6.97 -12.20
CA THR A 29 0.27 -8.37 -12.22
C THR A 29 -0.45 -8.80 -10.96
N ASN A 30 -0.54 -7.93 -9.95
CA ASN A 30 -1.04 -8.26 -8.60
C ASN A 30 -0.37 -9.50 -7.98
N ARG A 31 0.90 -9.77 -8.34
CA ARG A 31 1.66 -10.90 -7.78
C ARG A 31 2.56 -10.43 -6.66
N ILE A 32 2.48 -11.10 -5.52
CA ILE A 32 3.48 -10.99 -4.46
C ILE A 32 4.78 -11.58 -5.01
N VAL A 33 5.83 -10.77 -5.05
CA VAL A 33 7.13 -11.13 -5.63
C VAL A 33 8.20 -11.38 -4.58
N ALA A 34 7.99 -10.89 -3.36
CA ALA A 34 8.87 -11.15 -2.22
C ALA A 34 8.10 -11.08 -0.90
N GLU A 35 8.56 -11.88 0.05
CA GLU A 35 8.16 -11.86 1.45
C GLU A 35 9.43 -11.90 2.29
N TYR A 36 9.50 -11.05 3.30
CA TYR A 36 10.46 -11.15 4.37
C TYR A 36 9.72 -11.06 5.70
N THR A 37 9.65 -12.18 6.43
CA THR A 37 9.04 -12.24 7.75
C THR A 37 10.01 -12.89 8.70
N GLY A 38 10.29 -12.24 9.81
CA GLY A 38 11.23 -12.74 10.78
C GLY A 38 11.49 -11.79 11.94
N ARG A 39 12.23 -12.29 12.90
CA ARG A 39 12.70 -11.53 14.05
C ARG A 39 14.20 -11.80 14.23
N PRO A 40 15.07 -11.04 13.55
CA PRO A 40 16.51 -11.11 13.80
C PRO A 40 16.83 -10.63 15.22
N GLU A 41 18.10 -10.76 15.63
CA GLU A 41 18.55 -10.41 16.99
C GLU A 41 18.24 -8.96 17.38
N THR A 42 18.27 -8.04 16.42
CA THR A 42 17.94 -6.63 16.64
C THR A 42 16.93 -6.10 15.61
N ALA A 43 16.10 -5.15 16.04
CA ALA A 43 15.17 -4.45 15.15
C ALA A 43 15.92 -3.72 14.01
N ASN A 44 17.10 -3.18 14.27
CA ASN A 44 17.93 -2.55 13.25
C ASN A 44 18.35 -3.50 12.13
N GLN A 45 18.60 -4.79 12.43
CA GLN A 45 18.86 -5.79 11.41
C GLN A 45 17.62 -6.05 10.54
N TYR A 46 16.43 -6.05 11.16
CA TYR A 46 15.18 -6.15 10.42
C TYR A 46 15.00 -4.95 9.49
N TYR A 47 15.17 -3.73 9.99
CA TYR A 47 15.05 -2.50 9.20
C TYR A 47 16.05 -2.45 8.04
N GLU A 48 17.28 -2.91 8.26
CA GLU A 48 18.29 -2.98 7.20
C GLU A 48 17.89 -3.99 6.10
N ASN A 49 17.34 -5.14 6.47
CA ASN A 49 16.85 -6.12 5.51
C ASN A 49 15.66 -5.57 4.70
N VAL A 50 14.71 -4.91 5.37
CA VAL A 50 13.59 -4.21 4.71
C VAL A 50 14.13 -3.14 3.75
N ARG A 51 15.06 -2.29 4.19
CA ARG A 51 15.69 -1.26 3.36
C ARG A 51 16.31 -1.84 2.09
N ARG A 52 17.08 -2.92 2.22
CA ARG A 52 17.69 -3.61 1.08
C ARG A 52 16.64 -4.18 0.12
N LEU A 53 15.58 -4.79 0.66
CA LEU A 53 14.47 -5.33 -0.11
C LEU A 53 13.78 -4.21 -0.92
N LEU A 54 13.47 -3.09 -0.29
CA LEU A 54 12.83 -1.94 -0.94
C LEU A 54 13.70 -1.36 -2.05
N LYS A 55 15.01 -1.24 -1.83
CA LYS A 55 15.96 -0.75 -2.86
C LYS A 55 16.09 -1.73 -4.01
N PHE A 56 16.18 -3.03 -3.74
CA PHE A 56 16.28 -4.06 -4.77
C PHE A 56 15.09 -4.01 -5.75
N TYR A 57 13.87 -3.86 -5.23
CA TYR A 57 12.67 -3.77 -6.06
C TYR A 57 12.35 -2.34 -6.52
N ASN A 58 13.07 -1.34 -6.06
CA ASN A 58 12.69 0.08 -6.22
C ASN A 58 11.21 0.29 -5.82
N ALA A 59 10.84 -0.23 -4.66
CA ALA A 59 9.48 -0.23 -4.14
C ALA A 59 9.28 0.88 -3.12
N LYS A 60 8.14 1.57 -3.20
CA LYS A 60 7.65 2.40 -2.09
C LYS A 60 6.88 1.53 -1.10
N CYS A 61 7.12 1.75 0.18
CA CYS A 61 6.56 0.97 1.28
C CYS A 61 5.57 1.78 2.09
N LEU A 62 4.34 1.30 2.18
CA LEU A 62 3.41 1.74 3.21
C LEU A 62 3.65 0.88 4.46
N TYR A 63 3.78 1.50 5.64
CA TYR A 63 4.08 0.79 6.88
C TYR A 63 3.13 1.22 7.99
N GLU A 64 2.88 0.31 8.94
CA GLU A 64 2.19 0.65 10.17
C GLU A 64 3.10 1.52 11.03
N ASN A 65 2.68 2.75 11.32
CA ASN A 65 3.51 3.77 11.97
C ASN A 65 3.19 3.95 13.45
N GLU A 66 2.53 3.01 14.09
CA GLU A 66 2.34 3.01 15.54
C GLU A 66 3.68 3.13 16.26
N ARG A 67 4.68 2.46 15.70
CA ARG A 67 6.07 2.50 16.16
C ARG A 67 6.95 3.21 15.14
N LYS A 68 7.88 4.01 15.63
CA LYS A 68 8.69 4.91 14.78
C LYS A 68 10.06 4.37 14.40
N GLY A 69 10.45 3.18 14.87
CA GLY A 69 11.79 2.64 14.67
C GLY A 69 12.22 2.54 13.22
N LEU A 70 11.39 1.97 12.36
CA LEU A 70 11.68 1.90 10.92
C LEU A 70 11.84 3.29 10.29
N PHE A 71 10.97 4.24 10.65
CA PHE A 71 11.06 5.61 10.13
C PHE A 71 12.37 6.27 10.56
N GLN A 72 12.70 6.23 11.85
CA GLN A 72 13.93 6.82 12.41
C GLN A 72 15.18 6.19 11.80
N TYR A 73 15.17 4.87 11.59
CA TYR A 73 16.27 4.18 10.93
C TYR A 73 16.49 4.69 9.50
N LEU A 74 15.43 4.81 8.70
CA LEU A 74 15.51 5.32 7.33
C LEU A 74 15.80 6.83 7.28
N GLU A 75 15.33 7.60 8.25
CA GLU A 75 15.64 9.01 8.39
C GLU A 75 17.14 9.23 8.67
N HIS A 76 17.71 8.46 9.57
CA HIS A 76 19.17 8.48 9.83
C HIS A 76 19.98 8.10 8.58
N LYS A 77 19.43 7.27 7.69
CA LYS A 77 20.05 6.91 6.41
C LYS A 77 19.74 7.91 5.27
N HIS A 78 18.94 8.95 5.53
CA HIS A 78 18.44 9.88 4.51
C HIS A 78 17.64 9.20 3.38
N GLU A 79 16.94 8.11 3.69
CA GLU A 79 16.22 7.27 2.73
C GLU A 79 14.70 7.18 3.02
N THR A 80 14.12 8.17 3.70
CA THR A 80 12.66 8.22 3.95
C THR A 80 11.82 8.28 2.66
N TYR A 81 12.44 8.55 1.52
CA TYR A 81 11.79 8.49 0.21
C TYR A 81 11.31 7.08 -0.16
N LEU A 82 11.85 6.04 0.49
CA LEU A 82 11.38 4.65 0.35
C LEU A 82 10.01 4.43 0.99
N LEU A 83 9.60 5.29 1.93
CA LEU A 83 8.31 5.18 2.60
C LEU A 83 7.23 5.97 1.85
N ALA A 84 6.06 5.36 1.74
CA ALA A 84 4.87 6.02 1.23
C ALA A 84 4.30 6.99 2.27
N ASP A 85 3.63 8.03 1.78
CA ASP A 85 2.83 8.91 2.60
C ASP A 85 1.54 8.21 3.02
N GLN A 86 0.89 8.72 4.06
CA GLN A 86 -0.40 8.25 4.51
C GLN A 86 -1.42 8.30 3.36
N PRO A 87 -2.13 7.20 3.07
CA PRO A 87 -3.10 7.16 1.98
C PRO A 87 -4.26 8.13 2.20
N GLU A 88 -4.69 8.82 1.15
CA GLU A 88 -5.85 9.72 1.24
C GLU A 88 -7.19 8.99 1.36
N ILE A 89 -7.24 7.71 0.91
CA ILE A 89 -8.47 6.90 1.02
C ILE A 89 -8.95 6.72 2.46
N ILE A 90 -8.06 6.85 3.45
CA ILE A 90 -8.45 6.76 4.86
C ILE A 90 -9.40 7.89 5.30
N LYS A 91 -9.42 9.02 4.59
CA LYS A 91 -10.36 10.12 4.87
C LYS A 91 -11.81 9.70 4.72
N ASP A 92 -12.06 8.76 3.80
CA ASP A 92 -13.39 8.25 3.51
C ASP A 92 -13.91 7.36 4.66
N VAL A 93 -12.99 6.80 5.46
CA VAL A 93 -13.29 5.93 6.61
C VAL A 93 -13.38 6.71 7.92
N ILE A 94 -12.51 7.71 8.09
CA ILE A 94 -12.39 8.49 9.33
C ILE A 94 -12.77 9.94 9.03
N GLN A 95 -14.05 10.27 9.17
CA GLN A 95 -14.65 11.56 8.80
C GLN A 95 -14.03 12.82 9.46
N HIS A 96 -13.22 12.67 10.52
CA HIS A 96 -12.65 13.78 11.29
C HIS A 96 -11.14 13.76 11.43
N SER A 97 -10.45 12.81 10.82
CA SER A 97 -8.98 12.81 10.90
C SER A 97 -8.42 13.84 9.92
N LYS A 98 -7.77 14.87 10.45
CA LYS A 98 -6.83 15.64 9.65
C LYS A 98 -5.76 14.69 9.18
N VAL A 99 -5.80 14.28 7.90
CA VAL A 99 -4.72 13.49 7.31
C VAL A 99 -3.46 14.34 7.43
N GLN A 100 -2.63 14.00 8.40
CA GLN A 100 -1.34 14.64 8.56
C GLN A 100 -0.45 14.14 7.41
N ARG A 101 0.35 15.03 6.86
CA ARG A 101 1.40 14.63 5.91
C ARG A 101 2.50 13.89 6.66
N GLN A 102 2.29 12.62 6.93
CA GLN A 102 3.24 11.74 7.60
C GLN A 102 3.50 10.49 6.77
N LYS A 103 4.62 9.87 7.01
CA LYS A 103 4.96 8.58 6.40
C LYS A 103 4.23 7.45 7.12
N GLY A 104 3.72 6.48 6.34
CA GLY A 104 2.99 5.35 6.89
C GLY A 104 1.59 5.69 7.37
N MET A 105 0.92 4.75 8.01
CA MET A 105 -0.41 4.93 8.57
C MET A 105 -0.55 4.19 9.91
N HIS A 106 -1.33 4.77 10.82
CA HIS A 106 -1.71 4.11 12.06
C HIS A 106 -2.99 3.29 11.86
N MET A 107 -2.99 2.05 12.35
CA MET A 107 -4.11 1.12 12.20
C MET A 107 -5.09 1.18 13.36
N SER A 108 -6.01 2.16 13.32
CA SER A 108 -7.15 2.19 14.23
C SER A 108 -8.15 1.07 13.92
N LYS A 109 -9.04 0.74 14.88
CA LYS A 109 -10.04 -0.32 14.70
C LYS A 109 -10.90 -0.14 13.42
N PRO A 110 -11.45 1.05 13.11
CA PRO A 110 -12.19 1.26 11.86
C PRO A 110 -11.34 1.01 10.60
N LEU A 111 -10.05 1.37 10.64
CA LEU A 111 -9.15 1.11 9.52
C LEU A 111 -8.80 -0.37 9.39
N LYS A 112 -8.68 -1.12 10.50
CA LYS A 112 -8.53 -2.58 10.42
C LYS A 112 -9.73 -3.23 9.74
N MET A 113 -10.95 -2.88 10.15
CA MET A 113 -12.19 -3.39 9.53
C MET A 113 -12.26 -3.06 8.03
N TYR A 114 -11.97 -1.83 7.65
CA TYR A 114 -11.93 -1.46 6.22
C TYR A 114 -10.80 -2.18 5.46
N GLY A 115 -9.64 -2.37 6.08
CA GLY A 115 -8.54 -3.15 5.52
C GLY A 115 -8.89 -4.62 5.29
N GLU A 116 -9.70 -5.23 6.17
CA GLU A 116 -10.24 -6.58 5.99
C GLU A 116 -11.14 -6.66 4.74
N GLU A 117 -12.00 -5.66 4.55
CA GLU A 117 -12.83 -5.56 3.34
C GLU A 117 -11.97 -5.41 2.08
N LEU A 118 -10.94 -4.59 2.12
CA LEU A 118 -10.00 -4.41 1.00
C LEU A 118 -9.26 -5.72 0.68
N ILE A 119 -8.81 -6.45 1.70
CA ILE A 119 -8.19 -7.78 1.51
C ILE A 119 -9.18 -8.73 0.84
N LYS A 120 -10.41 -8.80 1.34
CA LYS A 120 -11.46 -9.64 0.76
C LYS A 120 -11.74 -9.29 -0.70
N MET A 121 -11.89 -8.01 -1.00
CA MET A 121 -12.09 -7.53 -2.37
C MET A 121 -10.92 -7.93 -3.26
N TRP A 122 -9.69 -7.71 -2.82
CA TRP A 122 -8.49 -8.08 -3.57
C TRP A 122 -8.39 -9.59 -3.81
N LEU A 123 -8.67 -10.42 -2.79
CA LEU A 123 -8.63 -11.88 -2.91
C LEU A 123 -9.61 -12.41 -3.95
N LEU A 124 -10.81 -11.81 -4.03
CA LEU A 124 -11.90 -12.21 -4.92
C LEU A 124 -11.85 -11.53 -6.30
N GLU A 125 -10.92 -10.58 -6.51
CA GLU A 125 -10.75 -9.93 -7.80
C GLU A 125 -10.33 -10.95 -8.88
N PRO A 126 -11.07 -11.04 -10.01
CA PRO A 126 -10.74 -11.97 -11.08
C PRO A 126 -9.36 -11.71 -11.69
N TYR A 127 -8.67 -12.78 -12.01
CA TYR A 127 -7.37 -12.76 -12.66
C TYR A 127 -7.46 -13.39 -14.03
N GLU A 128 -7.23 -12.59 -15.06
CA GLU A 128 -7.31 -13.00 -16.45
C GLU A 128 -8.65 -13.72 -16.81
N ASN A 129 -8.80 -14.25 -18.02
CA ASN A 129 -10.07 -14.81 -18.49
C ASN A 129 -10.33 -16.27 -18.03
N GLU A 130 -9.59 -16.81 -17.07
CA GLU A 130 -9.58 -18.23 -16.75
C GLU A 130 -10.35 -18.61 -15.46
N GLY A 131 -11.18 -17.71 -14.91
CA GLY A 131 -11.92 -17.99 -13.67
C GLY A 131 -11.04 -18.07 -12.41
N LEU A 132 -9.76 -17.68 -12.51
CA LEU A 132 -8.83 -17.59 -11.40
C LEU A 132 -9.01 -16.26 -10.68
N LEU A 133 -8.80 -16.27 -9.36
CA LEU A 133 -8.83 -15.11 -8.49
C LEU A 133 -7.43 -14.74 -8.04
N ASN A 134 -7.24 -13.51 -7.55
CA ASN A 134 -5.96 -13.11 -6.96
C ASN A 134 -5.53 -14.01 -5.78
N LEU A 135 -6.48 -14.62 -5.08
CA LEU A 135 -6.22 -15.65 -4.05
C LEU A 135 -5.28 -16.76 -4.59
N HIS A 136 -5.46 -17.20 -5.83
CA HIS A 136 -4.64 -18.28 -6.42
C HIS A 136 -3.19 -17.84 -6.74
N LYS A 137 -2.89 -16.53 -6.66
CA LYS A 137 -1.53 -16.01 -6.84
C LYS A 137 -0.71 -16.02 -5.55
N ILE A 138 -1.34 -16.21 -4.39
CA ILE A 138 -0.63 -16.23 -3.10
C ILE A 138 0.11 -17.54 -2.98
N ARG A 139 1.44 -17.45 -2.96
CA ARG A 139 2.33 -18.62 -2.79
C ARG A 139 2.83 -18.79 -1.36
N SER A 140 2.64 -17.76 -0.52
CA SER A 140 3.00 -17.81 0.89
C SER A 140 2.00 -18.65 1.68
N VAL A 141 2.36 -19.88 1.99
CA VAL A 141 1.57 -20.76 2.85
C VAL A 141 1.38 -20.17 4.25
N PRO A 142 2.39 -19.54 4.88
CA PRO A 142 2.21 -18.87 6.15
C PRO A 142 1.17 -17.74 6.11
N LEU A 143 1.19 -16.89 5.06
CA LEU A 143 0.18 -15.84 4.88
C LEU A 143 -1.23 -16.44 4.73
N LEU A 144 -1.38 -17.50 3.93
CA LEU A 144 -2.68 -18.18 3.77
C LEU A 144 -3.20 -18.73 5.10
N LYS A 145 -2.33 -19.32 5.91
CA LYS A 145 -2.68 -19.82 7.25
C LYS A 145 -3.13 -18.68 8.18
N GLU A 146 -2.41 -17.56 8.18
CA GLU A 146 -2.81 -16.40 8.98
C GLU A 146 -4.13 -15.81 8.49
N LEU A 147 -4.36 -15.69 7.17
CA LEU A 147 -5.62 -15.21 6.61
C LEU A 147 -6.82 -16.08 7.01
N ILE A 148 -6.66 -17.42 7.07
CA ILE A 148 -7.71 -18.34 7.48
C ILE A 148 -8.01 -18.23 8.98
N SER A 149 -6.99 -18.03 9.82
CA SER A 149 -7.11 -17.97 11.26
C SER A 149 -7.32 -16.56 11.82
N TYR A 150 -7.30 -15.56 10.95
CA TYR A 150 -7.36 -14.16 11.34
C TYR A 150 -8.58 -13.84 12.21
N ASN A 151 -8.33 -13.14 13.31
CA ASN A 151 -9.34 -12.64 14.24
C ASN A 151 -8.82 -11.36 14.94
N GLU A 152 -9.71 -10.65 15.63
CA GLU A 152 -9.36 -9.35 16.25
C GLU A 152 -8.37 -9.47 17.44
N VAL A 153 -8.17 -10.65 18.01
CA VAL A 153 -7.42 -10.84 19.27
C VAL A 153 -6.01 -11.39 19.02
N GLY A 154 -5.81 -12.08 17.90
CA GLY A 154 -4.55 -12.74 17.58
C GLY A 154 -3.47 -11.78 17.07
N ASN A 155 -2.24 -12.29 17.04
CA ASN A 155 -1.11 -11.61 16.40
C ASN A 155 -0.93 -12.17 14.99
N PHE A 156 -1.14 -11.34 13.97
CA PHE A 156 -1.15 -11.71 12.55
C PHE A 156 -0.30 -10.76 11.73
N ASP A 157 1.00 -10.75 12.01
CA ASP A 157 1.97 -9.79 11.43
C ASP A 157 1.99 -9.81 9.89
N ARG A 158 1.80 -11.00 9.27
CA ARG A 158 1.72 -11.11 7.81
C ARG A 158 0.44 -10.52 7.25
N VAL A 159 -0.68 -10.75 7.93
CA VAL A 159 -1.97 -10.15 7.50
C VAL A 159 -1.90 -8.64 7.62
N MET A 160 -1.29 -8.09 8.69
CA MET A 160 -1.11 -6.66 8.87
C MET A 160 -0.22 -6.06 7.78
N ALA A 161 0.92 -6.68 7.49
CA ALA A 161 1.80 -6.25 6.40
C ALA A 161 1.12 -6.32 5.02
N PHE A 162 0.31 -7.36 4.79
CA PHE A 162 -0.48 -7.49 3.56
C PHE A 162 -1.59 -6.45 3.48
N MET A 163 -2.22 -6.12 4.60
CA MET A 163 -3.20 -5.04 4.70
C MET A 163 -2.60 -3.69 4.28
N MET A 164 -1.34 -3.40 4.66
CA MET A 164 -0.64 -2.21 4.15
C MET A 164 -0.52 -2.21 2.62
N ILE A 165 -0.27 -3.37 2.01
CA ILE A 165 -0.20 -3.46 0.54
C ILE A 165 -1.54 -3.14 -0.11
N VAL A 166 -2.64 -3.69 0.37
CA VAL A 166 -3.95 -3.46 -0.25
C VAL A 166 -4.39 -2.01 -0.11
N TYR A 167 -4.11 -1.34 1.01
CA TYR A 167 -4.27 0.10 1.16
C TYR A 167 -3.46 0.88 0.12
N HIS A 168 -2.20 0.50 -0.05
CA HIS A 168 -1.31 1.17 -1.01
C HIS A 168 -1.76 0.97 -2.47
N LEU A 169 -2.26 -0.23 -2.80
CA LEU A 169 -2.83 -0.52 -4.12
C LEU A 169 -4.07 0.33 -4.40
N GLU A 170 -5.00 0.40 -3.45
CA GLU A 170 -6.23 1.19 -3.62
C GLU A 170 -5.94 2.69 -3.74
N GLU A 171 -5.00 3.22 -2.96
CA GLU A 171 -4.55 4.60 -3.12
C GLU A 171 -4.02 4.88 -4.53
N VAL A 172 -3.19 3.99 -5.06
CA VAL A 172 -2.65 4.13 -6.42
C VAL A 172 -3.73 4.02 -7.49
N LYS A 173 -4.74 3.13 -7.31
CA LYS A 173 -5.90 3.03 -8.22
C LYS A 173 -6.71 4.33 -8.21
N LYS A 174 -7.01 4.89 -7.02
CA LYS A 174 -7.75 6.15 -6.85
C LYS A 174 -7.05 7.30 -7.57
N ILE A 175 -5.74 7.48 -7.32
CA ILE A 175 -4.93 8.52 -7.97
C ILE A 175 -4.95 8.38 -9.50
N LYS A 176 -4.89 7.16 -10.02
CA LYS A 176 -4.93 6.92 -11.47
C LYS A 176 -6.29 7.36 -12.06
N VAL A 177 -7.39 6.96 -11.45
CA VAL A 177 -8.75 7.32 -11.89
C VAL A 177 -8.96 8.85 -11.84
N GLU A 178 -8.50 9.52 -10.79
CA GLU A 178 -8.59 10.98 -10.68
C GLU A 178 -7.78 11.71 -11.75
N LYS A 179 -6.59 11.22 -12.08
CA LYS A 179 -5.77 11.77 -13.16
C LYS A 179 -6.45 11.60 -14.51
N GLU A 180 -6.99 10.43 -14.80
CA GLU A 180 -7.70 10.15 -16.04
C GLU A 180 -8.92 11.06 -16.18
N LYS A 181 -9.74 11.24 -15.12
CA LYS A 181 -10.86 12.18 -15.12
C LYS A 181 -10.42 13.62 -15.38
N LYS A 182 -9.32 14.09 -14.74
CA LYS A 182 -8.79 15.44 -14.98
C LYS A 182 -8.34 15.65 -16.42
N VAL A 183 -7.68 14.66 -17.01
CA VAL A 183 -7.25 14.70 -18.41
C VAL A 183 -8.46 14.79 -19.34
N THR A 184 -9.47 13.93 -19.16
CA THR A 184 -10.71 13.98 -19.94
C THR A 184 -11.39 15.34 -19.84
N THR A 185 -11.52 15.89 -18.62
CA THR A 185 -12.13 17.22 -18.42
C THR A 185 -11.35 18.36 -19.14
N ILE A 186 -10.01 18.29 -19.17
CA ILE A 186 -9.19 19.27 -19.89
C ILE A 186 -9.42 19.18 -21.40
N TYR A 187 -9.55 17.96 -21.94
CA TYR A 187 -9.86 17.78 -23.36
C TYR A 187 -11.30 18.19 -23.69
N ASP A 188 -12.26 17.92 -22.81
CA ASP A 188 -13.67 18.29 -23.02
C ASP A 188 -13.94 19.78 -22.83
N GLN A 189 -13.19 20.47 -21.94
CA GLN A 189 -13.27 21.93 -21.73
C GLN A 189 -12.46 22.75 -22.74
N GLY A 190 -11.86 22.06 -23.73
CA GLY A 190 -11.42 22.70 -24.95
C GLY A 190 -10.29 23.70 -24.83
N PHE A 191 -9.06 23.25 -24.67
CA PHE A 191 -7.94 23.97 -25.29
C PHE A 191 -8.13 24.04 -26.83
N TRP A 192 -8.98 23.17 -27.39
CA TRP A 192 -9.38 23.09 -28.80
C TRP A 192 -10.86 23.45 -28.97
N ASP A 193 -11.27 24.60 -28.45
CA ASP A 193 -12.59 25.11 -28.74
C ASP A 193 -12.73 25.29 -30.25
N LYS A 194 -13.68 24.56 -30.87
CA LYS A 194 -13.99 24.63 -32.30
C LYS A 194 -14.27 26.06 -32.78
N SER A 195 -14.60 26.97 -31.84
CA SER A 195 -14.79 28.40 -32.12
C SER A 195 -13.52 29.10 -32.62
N LEU A 196 -12.33 28.62 -32.20
CA LEU A 196 -11.03 29.18 -32.67
C LEU A 196 -10.76 28.84 -34.12
N PHE A 197 -11.41 27.83 -34.68
CA PHE A 197 -11.25 27.39 -36.07
C PHE A 197 -12.46 27.72 -36.95
N SER A 198 -13.52 28.36 -36.41
CA SER A 198 -14.62 28.83 -37.21
C SER A 198 -14.13 29.99 -38.07
N LYS A 199 -14.05 29.77 -39.40
CA LYS A 199 -13.71 30.78 -40.37
C LYS A 199 -14.64 31.99 -40.16
N ARG A 200 -14.07 33.15 -39.75
CA ARG A 200 -14.78 34.42 -39.82
C ARG A 200 -15.26 34.60 -41.26
N LYS A 201 -16.56 34.49 -41.52
CA LYS A 201 -17.14 34.99 -42.79
C LYS A 201 -16.79 36.47 -42.90
N ARG A 202 -15.96 36.80 -43.86
CA ARG A 202 -15.73 38.22 -44.20
C ARG A 202 -17.05 38.79 -44.68
N PRO A 203 -17.53 39.90 -44.16
CA PRO A 203 -18.64 40.61 -44.80
C PRO A 203 -18.16 41.15 -46.13
N PHE A 204 -18.98 40.96 -47.16
CA PHE A 204 -18.84 41.62 -48.45
C PHE A 204 -19.17 43.12 -48.33
#